data_7c2d240e1ec14203cfe011350f345eda
#
_entry.id   7c2d240e1ec14203cfe011350f345eda
#
_cell.length_a   1.000
_cell.length_b   1.000
_cell.length_c   1.000
_cell.angle_alpha   90.00
_cell.angle_beta   90.00
_cell.angle_gamma   90.00
#
_symmetry.space_group_name_H-M   'P 1'
#
loop_
_entity.id
_entity.type
_entity.pdbx_description
1 polymer ?
#
loop_
_entity_poly.entity_id
_entity_poly.type
_entity_poly.pdbx_seq_one_letter_code
_entity_poly.pdbx_strand_id
1 'polypeptide(L)'
;MASFRYKTFGYAAPSAGARLQPYAFERRALRPNDVAMEILYAGVCHSDLHWARNDWGWSNYPVVPGHEIVGRVIEVGPDVTLFKTGDHVAVGCMVDSCQHCDQCRRGEEQLCREGNTGTYGGFDRITREMTQGGYSKHVVVRQEFVLRVPEGLDLSRAAPLLCAGITTYSPLRT
;
A
#
# COMPACT_ATOMS: atom_id res chain seq x y z
N MET A 1 8.29 -17.44 18.13
CA MET A 1 6.98 -16.83 18.48
C MET A 1 6.10 -16.94 17.24
N ALA A 2 4.86 -17.43 17.37
CA ALA A 2 3.93 -17.45 16.24
C ALA A 2 3.65 -16.00 15.82
N SER A 3 3.98 -15.64 14.58
CA SER A 3 3.75 -14.30 14.08
C SER A 3 2.24 -14.11 13.89
N PHE A 4 1.67 -13.14 14.61
CA PHE A 4 0.24 -12.83 14.52
C PHE A 4 -0.06 -12.19 13.15
N ARG A 5 -1.02 -12.74 12.41
CA ARG A 5 -1.53 -12.16 11.16
C ARG A 5 -2.73 -11.26 11.47
N TYR A 6 -2.80 -10.10 10.79
CA TYR A 6 -3.94 -9.19 10.96
C TYR A 6 -5.14 -9.69 10.16
N LYS A 7 -6.17 -10.15 10.84
CA LYS A 7 -7.47 -10.37 10.21
C LYS A 7 -8.05 -9.05 9.77
N THR A 8 -8.47 -8.95 8.54
CA THR A 8 -9.00 -7.72 7.98
C THR A 8 -10.19 -8.00 7.07
N PHE A 9 -10.91 -6.94 6.77
CA PHE A 9 -12.08 -6.97 5.92
C PHE A 9 -11.98 -5.84 4.91
N GLY A 10 -12.47 -6.06 3.71
CA GLY A 10 -12.47 -5.08 2.64
C GLY A 10 -13.46 -5.42 1.54
N TYR A 11 -13.24 -4.83 0.38
CA TYR A 11 -14.02 -5.07 -0.82
C TYR A 11 -13.08 -5.52 -1.95
N ALA A 12 -13.32 -6.71 -2.49
CA ALA A 12 -12.52 -7.29 -3.57
C ALA A 12 -13.31 -7.43 -4.86
N ALA A 13 -12.64 -7.29 -6.00
CA ALA A 13 -13.11 -7.82 -7.26
C ALA A 13 -12.80 -9.32 -7.32
N PRO A 14 -13.78 -10.22 -7.42
CA PRO A 14 -13.54 -11.66 -7.46
C PRO A 14 -13.07 -12.14 -8.84
N SER A 15 -13.35 -11.38 -9.88
CA SER A 15 -12.95 -11.65 -11.27
C SER A 15 -13.01 -10.37 -12.11
N ALA A 16 -12.49 -10.41 -13.33
CA ALA A 16 -12.48 -9.27 -14.26
C ALA A 16 -13.90 -8.70 -14.49
N GLY A 17 -14.06 -7.39 -14.27
CA GLY A 17 -15.31 -6.68 -14.48
C GLY A 17 -16.41 -6.96 -13.44
N ALA A 18 -16.19 -7.83 -12.49
CA ALA A 18 -17.15 -8.07 -11.40
C ALA A 18 -17.24 -6.86 -10.46
N ARG A 19 -18.42 -6.67 -9.86
CA ARG A 19 -18.59 -5.67 -8.80
C ARG A 19 -17.76 -6.04 -7.59
N LEU A 20 -17.24 -5.03 -6.90
CA LEU A 20 -16.57 -5.23 -5.61
C LEU A 20 -17.54 -5.86 -4.61
N GLN A 21 -17.07 -6.88 -3.90
CA GLN A 21 -17.84 -7.65 -2.94
C GLN A 21 -17.12 -7.66 -1.58
N PRO A 22 -17.87 -7.80 -0.46
CA PRO A 22 -17.29 -8.00 0.85
C PRO A 22 -16.29 -9.17 0.84
N TYR A 23 -15.10 -8.94 1.38
CA TYR A 23 -14.02 -9.91 1.36
C TYR A 23 -13.24 -9.88 2.68
N ALA A 24 -13.22 -11.01 3.37
CA ALA A 24 -12.43 -11.21 4.57
C ALA A 24 -11.10 -11.89 4.21
N PHE A 25 -10.00 -11.39 4.71
CA PHE A 25 -8.67 -11.92 4.45
C PHE A 25 -7.70 -11.60 5.59
N GLU A 26 -6.47 -12.07 5.48
CA GLU A 26 -5.43 -11.80 6.45
C GLU A 26 -4.28 -11.03 5.80
N ARG A 27 -3.79 -10.01 6.49
CA ARG A 27 -2.50 -9.39 6.18
C ARG A 27 -1.38 -10.26 6.73
N ARG A 28 -0.24 -10.22 6.09
CA ARG A 28 0.97 -10.87 6.60
C ARG A 28 1.30 -10.39 8.01
N ALA A 29 2.04 -11.21 8.72
CA ALA A 29 2.57 -10.83 10.02
C ALA A 29 3.53 -9.63 9.92
N LEU A 30 3.60 -8.86 10.99
CA LEU A 30 4.52 -7.73 11.11
C LEU A 30 5.96 -8.24 11.13
N ARG A 31 6.80 -7.69 10.28
CA ARG A 31 8.24 -7.91 10.23
C ARG A 31 8.97 -6.81 11.02
N PRO A 32 10.26 -6.97 11.33
CA PRO A 32 10.98 -5.98 12.13
C PRO A 32 10.91 -4.53 11.64
N ASN A 33 10.91 -4.31 10.31
CA ASN A 33 10.85 -2.98 9.69
C ASN A 33 9.44 -2.57 9.24
N ASP A 34 8.40 -3.25 9.69
CA ASP A 34 7.04 -2.99 9.25
C ASP A 34 6.26 -2.06 10.17
N VAL A 35 5.35 -1.35 9.54
CA VAL A 35 4.30 -0.55 10.16
C VAL A 35 2.97 -1.19 9.84
N ALA A 36 2.18 -1.50 10.85
CA ALA A 36 0.77 -1.84 10.71
C ALA A 36 -0.08 -0.61 10.94
N MET A 37 -1.03 -0.35 10.05
CA MET A 37 -1.93 0.80 10.17
C MET A 37 -3.38 0.41 9.97
N GLU A 38 -4.25 1.08 10.72
CA GLU A 38 -5.68 1.16 10.47
C GLU A 38 -5.92 2.18 9.35
N ILE A 39 -6.67 1.79 8.33
CA ILE A 39 -7.01 2.66 7.21
C ILE A 39 -8.22 3.51 7.58
N LEU A 40 -8.06 4.83 7.52
CA LEU A 40 -9.11 5.80 7.79
C LEU A 40 -9.76 6.29 6.49
N TYR A 41 -8.94 6.50 5.46
CA TYR A 41 -9.37 6.96 4.13
C TYR A 41 -8.61 6.22 3.04
N ALA A 42 -9.32 5.92 1.95
CA ALA A 42 -8.73 5.40 0.72
C ALA A 42 -9.32 6.17 -0.46
N GLY A 43 -8.48 6.83 -1.21
CA GLY A 43 -8.87 7.53 -2.43
C GLY A 43 -9.22 6.53 -3.54
N VAL A 44 -9.97 7.01 -4.53
CA VAL A 44 -10.37 6.23 -5.71
C VAL A 44 -9.63 6.76 -6.93
N CYS A 45 -8.77 5.93 -7.50
CA CYS A 45 -8.03 6.22 -8.71
C CYS A 45 -8.60 5.42 -9.91
N HIS A 46 -8.41 5.96 -11.10
CA HIS A 46 -8.82 5.24 -12.33
C HIS A 46 -8.05 3.92 -12.50
N SER A 47 -6.82 3.83 -11.99
CA SER A 47 -6.03 2.60 -11.98
C SER A 47 -6.71 1.46 -11.21
N ASP A 48 -7.49 1.75 -10.18
CA ASP A 48 -8.25 0.75 -9.43
C ASP A 48 -9.34 0.11 -10.30
N LEU A 49 -9.98 0.91 -11.16
CA LEU A 49 -10.97 0.43 -12.14
C LEU A 49 -10.31 -0.41 -13.23
N HIS A 50 -9.20 0.06 -13.80
CA HIS A 50 -8.45 -0.67 -14.82
C HIS A 50 -8.01 -2.04 -14.29
N TRP A 51 -7.52 -2.08 -13.05
CA TRP A 51 -7.12 -3.35 -12.43
C TRP A 51 -8.31 -4.27 -12.18
N ALA A 52 -9.41 -3.76 -11.60
CA ALA A 52 -10.61 -4.55 -11.33
C ALA A 52 -11.27 -5.11 -12.62
N ARG A 53 -11.14 -4.38 -13.73
CA ARG A 53 -11.67 -4.78 -15.05
C ARG A 53 -10.71 -5.65 -15.86
N ASN A 54 -9.43 -5.73 -15.48
CA ASN A 54 -8.35 -6.35 -16.25
C ASN A 54 -8.10 -5.64 -17.61
N ASP A 55 -8.26 -4.33 -17.65
CA ASP A 55 -8.08 -3.57 -18.88
C ASP A 55 -6.65 -3.65 -19.44
N TRP A 56 -5.67 -3.93 -18.58
CA TRP A 56 -4.26 -4.12 -18.94
C TRP A 56 -3.88 -5.59 -19.23
N GLY A 57 -4.75 -6.55 -19.00
CA GLY A 57 -4.55 -7.96 -19.35
C GLY A 57 -3.71 -8.78 -18.35
N TRP A 58 -3.34 -8.23 -17.19
CA TRP A 58 -2.46 -8.92 -16.22
C TRP A 58 -2.97 -8.94 -14.77
N SER A 59 -4.24 -8.58 -14.54
CA SER A 59 -4.80 -8.58 -13.19
C SER A 59 -4.93 -9.98 -12.62
N ASN A 60 -4.63 -10.12 -11.34
CA ASN A 60 -4.83 -11.33 -10.56
C ASN A 60 -6.03 -11.14 -9.62
N TYR A 61 -6.77 -12.22 -9.35
CA TYR A 61 -8.00 -12.20 -8.54
C TYR A 61 -8.00 -13.27 -7.44
N PRO A 62 -8.75 -13.10 -6.32
CA PRO A 62 -9.49 -11.88 -5.96
C PRO A 62 -8.55 -10.73 -5.59
N VAL A 63 -8.87 -9.51 -6.00
CA VAL A 63 -8.06 -8.33 -5.69
C VAL A 63 -8.85 -7.29 -4.91
N VAL A 64 -8.28 -6.80 -3.82
CA VAL A 64 -8.72 -5.59 -3.09
C VAL A 64 -7.93 -4.41 -3.65
N PRO A 65 -8.54 -3.48 -4.39
CA PRO A 65 -7.85 -2.31 -4.92
C PRO A 65 -7.55 -1.26 -3.84
N GLY A 66 -7.08 -0.08 -4.27
CA GLY A 66 -6.80 1.08 -3.41
C GLY A 66 -5.32 1.26 -3.11
N HIS A 67 -4.75 2.36 -3.59
CA HIS A 67 -3.34 2.73 -3.43
C HIS A 67 -3.16 4.21 -3.05
N GLU A 68 -4.21 4.83 -2.58
CA GLU A 68 -4.22 6.19 -2.04
C GLU A 68 -4.69 6.10 -0.59
N ILE A 69 -3.84 5.57 0.28
CA ILE A 69 -4.20 5.14 1.63
C ILE A 69 -3.74 6.17 2.65
N VAL A 70 -4.64 6.61 3.52
CA VAL A 70 -4.33 7.41 4.71
C VAL A 70 -4.88 6.71 5.94
N GLY A 71 -4.09 6.64 6.99
CA GLY A 71 -4.48 5.93 8.19
C GLY A 71 -3.68 6.32 9.42
N ARG A 72 -3.86 5.53 10.46
CA ARG A 72 -3.19 5.68 11.75
C ARG A 72 -2.38 4.45 12.07
N VAL A 73 -1.15 4.63 12.50
CA VAL A 73 -0.28 3.55 12.96
C VAL A 73 -0.88 2.90 14.20
N ILE A 74 -1.04 1.57 14.16
CA ILE A 74 -1.55 0.77 15.30
C ILE A 74 -0.47 -0.07 15.94
N GLU A 75 0.56 -0.48 15.16
CA GLU A 75 1.69 -1.27 15.67
C GLU A 75 2.91 -1.04 14.77
N VAL A 76 4.10 -1.16 15.34
CA VAL A 76 5.37 -1.05 14.61
C VAL A 76 6.29 -2.22 14.99
N GLY A 77 7.08 -2.67 14.01
CA GLY A 77 8.13 -3.67 14.26
C GLY A 77 9.28 -3.10 15.09
N PRO A 78 10.09 -3.97 15.70
CA PRO A 78 11.15 -3.55 16.64
C PRO A 78 12.27 -2.70 15.99
N ASP A 79 12.46 -2.78 14.67
CA ASP A 79 13.48 -2.01 13.94
C ASP A 79 12.90 -0.75 13.27
N VAL A 80 11.63 -0.44 13.51
CA VAL A 80 11.01 0.79 12.99
C VAL A 80 11.48 1.99 13.80
N THR A 81 12.06 2.97 13.12
CA THR A 81 12.60 4.20 13.71
C THR A 81 11.89 5.47 13.24
N LEU A 82 11.14 5.39 12.13
CA LEU A 82 10.53 6.56 11.50
C LEU A 82 9.14 6.89 12.05
N PHE A 83 8.45 5.91 12.62
CA PHE A 83 7.05 6.02 13.04
C PHE A 83 6.82 5.39 14.41
N LYS A 84 5.73 5.81 15.06
CA LYS A 84 5.22 5.25 16.31
C LYS A 84 3.71 5.08 16.25
N THR A 85 3.17 4.24 17.12
CA THR A 85 1.72 4.08 17.31
C THR A 85 1.04 5.43 17.54
N GLY A 86 -0.05 5.67 16.82
CA GLY A 86 -0.84 6.90 16.85
C GLY A 86 -0.49 7.90 15.74
N ASP A 87 0.67 7.78 15.07
CA ASP A 87 1.04 8.67 13.96
C ASP A 87 0.02 8.56 12.81
N HIS A 88 -0.31 9.70 12.19
CA HIS A 88 -1.07 9.72 10.94
C HIS A 88 -0.10 9.57 9.77
N VAL A 89 -0.37 8.57 8.95
CA VAL A 89 0.52 8.13 7.87
C VAL A 89 -0.24 7.81 6.60
N ALA A 90 0.51 7.73 5.51
CA ALA A 90 -0.03 7.48 4.19
C ALA A 90 0.80 6.44 3.44
N VAL A 91 0.17 5.72 2.50
CA VAL A 91 0.81 4.74 1.61
C VAL A 91 0.29 4.93 0.19
N GLY A 92 1.22 5.04 -0.75
CA GLY A 92 0.94 5.24 -2.17
C GLY A 92 0.91 3.94 -2.97
N CYS A 93 1.47 4.01 -4.19
CA CYS A 93 1.37 2.92 -5.18
C CYS A 93 2.31 1.74 -4.92
N MET A 94 3.27 1.86 -4.01
CA MET A 94 4.30 0.84 -3.73
C MET A 94 4.40 0.55 -2.25
N VAL A 95 4.73 -0.70 -1.91
CA VAL A 95 4.85 -1.17 -0.52
C VAL A 95 6.17 -1.89 -0.22
N ASP A 96 6.98 -2.20 -1.23
CA ASP A 96 8.29 -2.83 -1.06
C ASP A 96 9.18 -2.68 -2.31
N SER A 97 10.48 -2.81 -2.12
CA SER A 97 11.51 -2.94 -3.16
C SER A 97 12.69 -3.75 -2.63
N CYS A 98 13.75 -3.98 -3.42
CA CYS A 98 14.89 -4.77 -2.96
C CYS A 98 15.73 -4.08 -1.87
N GLN A 99 15.68 -2.76 -1.76
CA GLN A 99 16.40 -1.92 -0.79
C GLN A 99 17.94 -1.96 -0.88
N HIS A 100 18.54 -2.69 -1.82
CA HIS A 100 19.99 -2.86 -1.90
C HIS A 100 20.62 -2.51 -3.26
N CYS A 101 19.81 -2.36 -4.33
CA CYS A 101 20.35 -1.95 -5.64
C CYS A 101 20.73 -0.45 -5.63
N ASP A 102 21.43 -0.02 -6.65
CA ASP A 102 21.90 1.36 -6.79
C ASP A 102 20.75 2.38 -6.83
N GLN A 103 19.60 2.02 -7.39
CA GLN A 103 18.42 2.89 -7.44
C GLN A 103 17.80 3.03 -6.03
N CYS A 104 17.56 1.92 -5.35
CA CYS A 104 17.00 1.97 -3.98
C CYS A 104 17.92 2.72 -3.00
N ARG A 105 19.25 2.56 -3.12
CA ARG A 105 20.21 3.30 -2.27
C ARG A 105 20.21 4.80 -2.50
N ARG A 106 19.67 5.27 -3.63
CA ARG A 106 19.50 6.70 -3.96
C ARG A 106 18.11 7.23 -3.66
N GLY A 107 17.21 6.41 -3.09
CA GLY A 107 15.82 6.77 -2.84
C GLY A 107 14.95 6.80 -4.11
N GLU A 108 15.32 6.00 -5.09
CA GLU A 108 14.60 5.87 -6.38
C GLU A 108 13.98 4.46 -6.51
N GLU A 109 13.25 4.03 -5.49
CA GLU A 109 12.67 2.70 -5.39
C GLU A 109 11.71 2.36 -6.55
N GLN A 110 11.08 3.37 -7.16
CA GLN A 110 10.26 3.22 -8.36
C GLN A 110 11.05 2.66 -9.55
N LEU A 111 12.37 2.85 -9.55
CA LEU A 111 13.31 2.34 -10.55
C LEU A 111 14.10 1.12 -10.04
N CYS A 112 13.62 0.44 -9.00
CA CYS A 112 14.28 -0.73 -8.44
C CYS A 112 14.62 -1.75 -9.54
N ARG A 113 15.89 -2.19 -9.61
CA ARG A 113 16.35 -3.12 -10.67
C ARG A 113 15.74 -4.52 -10.57
N GLU A 114 15.26 -4.89 -9.40
CA GLU A 114 14.52 -6.15 -9.19
C GLU A 114 13.00 -5.95 -9.24
N GLY A 115 12.54 -4.77 -9.67
CA GLY A 115 11.15 -4.36 -9.60
C GLY A 115 10.72 -3.94 -8.21
N ASN A 116 9.72 -3.07 -8.13
CA ASN A 116 9.02 -2.73 -6.88
C ASN A 116 7.80 -3.65 -6.68
N THR A 117 7.25 -3.66 -5.47
CA THR A 117 6.00 -4.36 -5.15
C THR A 117 4.87 -3.35 -5.06
N GLY A 118 3.86 -3.49 -5.91
CA GLY A 118 2.66 -2.67 -5.89
C GLY A 118 1.83 -2.88 -4.62
N THR A 119 1.09 -1.85 -4.23
CA THR A 119 0.24 -1.85 -3.03
C THR A 119 -0.85 -2.91 -3.10
N TYR A 120 -1.33 -3.23 -4.29
CA TYR A 120 -2.17 -4.40 -4.59
C TYR A 120 -1.78 -5.04 -5.92
N GLY A 121 -2.19 -6.29 -6.11
CA GLY A 121 -1.92 -7.07 -7.33
C GLY A 121 -0.45 -7.42 -7.57
N GLY A 122 0.47 -6.92 -6.77
CA GLY A 122 1.86 -7.35 -6.73
C GLY A 122 2.03 -8.61 -5.87
N PHE A 123 3.27 -9.06 -5.73
CA PHE A 123 3.59 -10.20 -4.88
C PHE A 123 4.60 -9.79 -3.80
N ASP A 124 4.29 -10.13 -2.56
CA ASP A 124 5.22 -9.97 -1.45
C ASP A 124 6.55 -10.65 -1.76
N ARG A 125 7.67 -9.96 -1.52
CA ARG A 125 9.00 -10.45 -1.92
C ARG A 125 9.46 -11.69 -1.15
N ILE A 126 8.90 -11.94 0.03
CA ILE A 126 9.28 -13.06 0.91
C ILE A 126 8.24 -14.18 0.83
N THR A 127 6.96 -13.88 1.12
CA THR A 127 5.92 -14.91 1.17
C THR A 127 5.35 -15.27 -0.19
N ARG A 128 5.55 -14.43 -1.20
CA ARG A 128 4.99 -14.54 -2.55
C ARG A 128 3.45 -14.50 -2.57
N GLU A 129 2.83 -14.13 -1.48
CA GLU A 129 1.40 -13.86 -1.41
C GLU A 129 1.07 -12.58 -2.17
N MET A 130 -0.08 -12.54 -2.83
CA MET A 130 -0.52 -11.36 -3.56
C MET A 130 -0.84 -10.21 -2.59
N THR A 131 -0.32 -9.02 -2.89
CA THR A 131 -0.62 -7.82 -2.13
C THR A 131 -2.05 -7.36 -2.37
N GLN A 132 -2.67 -6.83 -1.32
CA GLN A 132 -4.06 -6.35 -1.30
C GLN A 132 -4.09 -4.87 -0.87
N GLY A 133 -4.93 -4.08 -1.51
CA GLY A 133 -4.95 -2.64 -1.37
C GLY A 133 -5.76 -2.07 -0.21
N GLY A 134 -5.99 -0.76 -0.30
CA GLY A 134 -6.55 0.07 0.74
C GLY A 134 -8.06 0.05 0.88
N TYR A 135 -8.81 -0.60 -0.03
CA TYR A 135 -10.25 -0.78 0.18
C TYR A 135 -10.53 -1.85 1.24
N SER A 136 -9.82 -1.72 2.36
CA SER A 136 -9.84 -2.62 3.51
C SER A 136 -9.59 -1.85 4.81
N LYS A 137 -9.66 -2.54 5.95
CA LYS A 137 -9.50 -1.90 7.27
C LYS A 137 -8.04 -1.72 7.71
N HIS A 138 -7.15 -2.59 7.29
CA HIS A 138 -5.75 -2.58 7.73
C HIS A 138 -4.79 -2.81 6.57
N VAL A 139 -3.56 -2.32 6.71
CA VAL A 139 -2.42 -2.66 5.86
C VAL A 139 -1.14 -2.79 6.67
N VAL A 140 -0.21 -3.65 6.21
CA VAL A 140 1.13 -3.84 6.79
C VAL A 140 2.14 -3.54 5.70
N VAL A 141 3.01 -2.56 5.95
CA VAL A 141 3.93 -2.00 4.95
C VAL A 141 5.29 -1.74 5.58
N ARG A 142 6.37 -1.89 4.84
CA ARG A 142 7.70 -1.46 5.29
C ARG A 142 7.73 0.05 5.55
N GLN A 143 8.45 0.48 6.61
CA GLN A 143 8.51 1.89 6.99
C GLN A 143 9.02 2.80 5.85
N GLU A 144 9.87 2.31 4.96
CA GLU A 144 10.43 3.08 3.84
C GLU A 144 9.37 3.48 2.79
N PHE A 145 8.22 2.80 2.78
CA PHE A 145 7.09 3.10 1.89
C PHE A 145 5.91 3.77 2.60
N VAL A 146 6.12 4.17 3.84
CA VAL A 146 5.14 4.90 4.65
C VAL A 146 5.52 6.38 4.66
N LEU A 147 4.56 7.25 4.43
CA LEU A 147 4.74 8.70 4.42
C LEU A 147 4.06 9.31 5.64
N ARG A 148 4.68 10.32 6.24
CA ARG A 148 4.05 11.10 7.30
C ARG A 148 3.04 12.08 6.70
N VAL A 149 1.83 12.10 7.22
CA VAL A 149 0.86 13.14 6.89
C VAL A 149 1.19 14.38 7.72
N PRO A 150 1.42 15.55 7.10
CA PRO A 150 1.70 16.78 7.83
C PRO A 150 0.56 17.17 8.78
N GLU A 151 0.92 17.73 9.93
CA GLU A 151 -0.07 18.31 10.84
C GLU A 151 -0.88 19.41 10.16
N GLY A 152 -2.19 19.46 10.42
CA GLY A 152 -3.10 20.43 9.83
C GLY A 152 -3.62 20.08 8.44
N LEU A 153 -3.10 19.05 7.78
CA LEU A 153 -3.66 18.54 6.54
C LEU A 153 -4.88 17.66 6.84
N ASP A 154 -6.01 17.96 6.19
CA ASP A 154 -7.20 17.12 6.25
C ASP A 154 -6.90 15.72 5.69
N LEU A 155 -7.04 14.70 6.53
CA LEU A 155 -6.71 13.32 6.19
C LEU A 155 -7.51 12.81 4.98
N SER A 156 -8.77 13.23 4.84
CA SER A 156 -9.60 12.82 3.70
C SER A 156 -9.12 13.40 2.38
N ARG A 157 -8.48 14.58 2.42
CA ARG A 157 -7.93 15.26 1.25
C ARG A 157 -6.49 14.86 0.94
N ALA A 158 -5.81 14.23 1.90
CA ALA A 158 -4.44 13.75 1.71
C ALA A 158 -4.37 12.52 0.79
N ALA A 159 -5.38 11.66 0.79
CA ALA A 159 -5.38 10.40 0.06
C ALA A 159 -5.11 10.56 -1.46
N PRO A 160 -5.77 11.46 -2.22
CA PRO A 160 -5.50 11.61 -3.66
C PRO A 160 -4.09 12.12 -3.99
N LEU A 161 -3.38 12.72 -3.03
CA LEU A 161 -2.01 13.19 -3.25
C LEU A 161 -1.02 12.04 -3.50
N LEU A 162 -1.35 10.83 -3.06
CA LEU A 162 -0.47 9.66 -3.10
C LEU A 162 -0.38 8.98 -4.48
N CYS A 163 -1.31 9.31 -5.38
CA CYS A 163 -1.25 8.89 -6.78
C CYS A 163 -1.40 10.11 -7.70
N ALA A 164 -2.58 10.70 -7.80
CA ALA A 164 -2.82 11.84 -8.71
C ALA A 164 -1.92 13.03 -8.38
N GLY A 165 -1.71 13.34 -7.12
CA GLY A 165 -0.83 14.43 -6.68
C GLY A 165 0.61 14.23 -7.12
N ILE A 166 1.24 13.12 -6.74
CA ILE A 166 2.65 12.85 -7.10
C ILE A 166 2.83 12.66 -8.61
N THR A 167 1.88 12.04 -9.29
CA THR A 167 1.93 11.80 -10.74
C THR A 167 1.93 13.12 -11.53
N THR A 168 1.23 14.14 -11.05
CA THR A 168 1.22 15.46 -11.70
C THR A 168 2.37 16.34 -11.21
N TYR A 169 2.78 16.22 -9.95
CA TYR A 169 3.87 17.04 -9.37
C TYR A 169 5.25 16.63 -9.89
N SER A 170 5.55 15.32 -9.94
CA SER A 170 6.89 14.83 -10.29
C SER A 170 7.39 15.35 -11.65
N PRO A 171 6.65 15.24 -12.77
CA PRO A 171 7.12 15.71 -14.07
C PRO A 171 7.20 17.24 -14.20
N LEU A 172 6.61 17.99 -13.27
CA LEU A 172 6.74 19.47 -13.24
C LEU A 172 8.00 19.92 -12.50
N ARG A 173 8.67 19.02 -11.76
CA ARG A 173 9.86 19.31 -10.96
C ARG A 173 11.16 18.76 -11.58
N THR A 174 11.06 17.91 -12.58
CA THR A 174 12.18 17.42 -13.42
C THR A 174 12.32 18.25 -14.72
#